data_200839d02128a4ab4d9426e96afb4d23
#
_entry.id   200839d02128a4ab4d9426e96afb4d23
#
_cell.length_a   1.000
_cell.length_b   1.000
_cell.length_c   1.000
_cell.angle_alpha   90.00
_cell.angle_beta   90.00
_cell.angle_gamma   90.00
#
_symmetry.space_group_name_H-M   'P 1'
#
loop_
_entity.id
_entity.type
_entity.pdbx_description
1 polymer ?
#
loop_
_entity_poly.entity_id
_entity_poly.type
_entity_poly.pdbx_seq_one_letter_code
_entity_poly.pdbx_strand_id
1 'polypeptide(L)'
;SVLVLAFANVEASVVRRISDAVAGLNVRVLVLPPLRDMLGRGAPEGFSDFRDVAVEDLIGRRPVDIKVDEIAGYIKGKRVLVTGAGGSIGSELCRQIVQFSPAELIMLDHDETGLQQTQISITGRGLLAGRDTVLASIRDGAALQEIFEDRRPEVVFHAAALKHAPLLQQYPIEAWKTNVCGTLNVLRAARHAGVSHFVNISTDKAANPTTALGHSKRVAEKLTAWMAGQTGSTFGSVRFGNVMGSRGSMLPLFTEQIRVGGPVTVTDPEVTRFFMTIPEACQLVIQAGAIGSGGDVMILDMGEPVKILDVAQRMIAMSGKKV
;
A
#
# COMPACT_ATOMS: atom_id res chain seq x y z
N SER A 1 -5.85 -7.38 34.55
CA SER A 1 -7.21 -7.02 34.09
C SER A 1 -7.22 -6.78 32.59
N VAL A 2 -8.37 -6.97 31.94
CA VAL A 2 -8.55 -6.76 30.49
C VAL A 2 -9.71 -5.77 30.29
N LEU A 3 -9.51 -4.77 29.46
CA LEU A 3 -10.52 -3.84 28.99
C LEU A 3 -10.78 -4.10 27.50
N VAL A 4 -12.02 -4.33 27.14
CA VAL A 4 -12.42 -4.62 25.76
C VAL A 4 -13.17 -3.43 25.18
N LEU A 5 -12.69 -2.90 24.05
CA LEU A 5 -13.38 -1.89 23.26
C LEU A 5 -14.21 -2.57 22.18
N ALA A 6 -15.47 -2.84 22.49
CA ALA A 6 -16.40 -3.58 21.63
C ALA A 6 -17.18 -2.68 20.65
N PHE A 7 -16.48 -1.74 20.01
CA PHE A 7 -17.08 -0.83 19.01
C PHE A 7 -16.50 -1.15 17.63
N ALA A 8 -17.34 -1.34 16.65
CA ALA A 8 -16.92 -1.68 15.28
C ALA A 8 -16.14 -0.54 14.58
N ASN A 9 -16.35 0.73 14.96
CA ASN A 9 -15.70 1.92 14.40
C ASN A 9 -15.41 2.91 15.53
N VAL A 10 -14.37 2.65 16.32
CA VAL A 10 -13.96 3.58 17.39
C VAL A 10 -13.12 4.70 16.78
N GLU A 11 -13.47 5.96 17.13
CA GLU A 11 -12.59 7.08 16.82
C GLU A 11 -11.26 6.92 17.59
N ALA A 12 -10.14 7.13 16.91
CA ALA A 12 -8.82 7.02 17.55
C ALA A 12 -8.64 7.98 18.74
N SER A 13 -9.33 9.09 18.75
CA SER A 13 -9.39 10.00 19.90
C SER A 13 -9.91 9.28 21.16
N VAL A 14 -10.90 8.41 21.00
CA VAL A 14 -11.47 7.59 22.09
C VAL A 14 -10.48 6.49 22.50
N VAL A 15 -9.92 5.77 21.54
CA VAL A 15 -8.91 4.71 21.81
C VAL A 15 -7.72 5.33 22.54
N ARG A 16 -7.24 6.51 22.09
CA ARG A 16 -6.17 7.26 22.73
C ARG A 16 -6.48 7.60 24.18
N ARG A 17 -7.63 8.25 24.44
CA ARG A 17 -8.04 8.65 25.78
C ARG A 17 -8.15 7.46 26.74
N ILE A 18 -8.65 6.34 26.24
CA ILE A 18 -8.79 5.11 27.04
C ILE A 18 -7.41 4.50 27.30
N SER A 19 -6.56 4.40 26.29
CA SER A 19 -5.19 3.89 26.44
C SER A 19 -4.38 4.74 27.42
N ASP A 20 -4.49 6.06 27.32
CA ASP A 20 -3.84 7.01 28.23
C ASP A 20 -4.39 6.87 29.66
N ALA A 21 -5.71 6.69 29.84
CA ALA A 21 -6.34 6.55 31.15
C ALA A 21 -5.96 5.23 31.87
N VAL A 22 -5.63 4.17 31.13
CA VAL A 22 -5.21 2.88 31.71
C VAL A 22 -3.68 2.70 31.71
N ALA A 23 -2.94 3.67 31.17
CA ALA A 23 -1.48 3.66 31.19
C ALA A 23 -0.98 3.60 32.65
N GLY A 24 -0.19 2.60 32.96
CA GLY A 24 0.32 2.35 34.32
C GLY A 24 -0.58 1.51 35.24
N LEU A 25 -1.80 1.13 34.82
CA LEU A 25 -2.73 0.33 35.63
C LEU A 25 -2.62 -1.19 35.43
N ASN A 26 -1.65 -1.68 34.66
CA ASN A 26 -1.53 -3.10 34.28
C ASN A 26 -2.84 -3.70 33.72
N VAL A 27 -3.50 -2.93 32.87
CA VAL A 27 -4.73 -3.30 32.16
C VAL A 27 -4.40 -3.49 30.69
N ARG A 28 -4.66 -4.67 30.16
CA ARG A 28 -4.55 -4.95 28.71
C ARG A 28 -5.79 -4.41 28.01
N VAL A 29 -5.61 -3.60 26.97
CA VAL A 29 -6.70 -3.07 26.16
C VAL A 29 -6.82 -3.91 24.89
N LEU A 30 -8.00 -4.46 24.65
CA LEU A 30 -8.33 -5.19 23.43
C LEU A 30 -9.36 -4.43 22.63
N VAL A 31 -9.26 -4.53 21.30
CA VAL A 31 -10.21 -3.92 20.34
C VAL A 31 -10.87 -4.99 19.50
N LEU A 32 -12.10 -4.73 19.09
CA LEU A 32 -12.81 -5.55 18.13
C LEU A 32 -12.17 -5.33 16.74
N PRO A 33 -11.84 -6.38 15.99
CA PRO A 33 -11.41 -6.24 14.61
C PRO A 33 -12.48 -5.55 13.75
N PRO A 34 -12.10 -4.89 12.65
CA PRO A 34 -13.07 -4.32 11.72
C PRO A 34 -14.08 -5.36 11.24
N LEU A 35 -15.34 -4.96 11.09
CA LEU A 35 -16.46 -5.86 10.75
C LEU A 35 -16.18 -6.67 9.47
N ARG A 36 -15.48 -6.08 8.50
CA ARG A 36 -15.05 -6.73 7.25
C ARG A 36 -14.12 -7.93 7.48
N ASP A 37 -13.26 -7.87 8.50
CA ASP A 37 -12.31 -8.95 8.82
C ASP A 37 -13.01 -10.10 9.57
N MET A 38 -14.22 -9.84 10.06
CA MET A 38 -15.11 -10.80 10.71
C MET A 38 -16.11 -11.42 9.75
N LEU A 39 -16.41 -10.77 8.62
CA LEU A 39 -17.30 -11.30 7.58
C LEU A 39 -16.68 -12.57 6.97
N GLY A 40 -17.25 -13.72 7.25
CA GLY A 40 -16.78 -15.05 6.81
C GLY A 40 -16.24 -15.94 7.93
N ARG A 41 -16.05 -15.43 9.16
CA ARG A 41 -15.60 -16.22 10.31
C ARG A 41 -16.68 -16.54 11.35
N GLY A 42 -17.91 -16.06 11.15
CA GLY A 42 -18.99 -16.16 12.14
C GLY A 42 -18.95 -15.02 13.18
N ALA A 43 -19.92 -15.02 14.10
CA ALA A 43 -19.90 -14.09 15.24
C ALA A 43 -18.74 -14.42 16.18
N PRO A 44 -18.14 -13.42 16.88
CA PRO A 44 -17.07 -13.66 17.83
C PRO A 44 -17.49 -14.69 18.88
N GLU A 45 -16.77 -15.81 18.94
CA GLU A 45 -17.09 -16.91 19.89
C GLU A 45 -16.28 -16.84 21.19
N GLY A 46 -15.34 -15.89 21.29
CA GLY A 46 -14.51 -15.75 22.49
C GLY A 46 -13.50 -14.61 22.50
N PHE A 47 -12.72 -14.52 23.57
CA PHE A 47 -11.66 -13.51 23.74
C PHE A 47 -10.55 -13.60 22.69
N SER A 48 -10.40 -14.74 22.02
CA SER A 48 -9.44 -14.95 20.93
C SER A 48 -9.71 -14.11 19.68
N ASP A 49 -10.93 -13.61 19.54
CA ASP A 49 -11.36 -12.81 18.39
C ASP A 49 -11.04 -11.30 18.56
N PHE A 50 -10.67 -10.89 19.77
CA PHE A 50 -10.20 -9.55 20.05
C PHE A 50 -8.68 -9.47 19.88
N ARG A 51 -8.21 -8.36 19.33
CA ARG A 51 -6.78 -8.11 19.17
C ARG A 51 -6.31 -7.01 20.11
N ASP A 52 -5.02 -6.97 20.41
CA ASP A 52 -4.41 -5.85 21.09
C ASP A 52 -4.59 -4.56 20.28
N VAL A 53 -4.65 -3.42 20.99
CA VAL A 53 -4.61 -2.10 20.35
C VAL A 53 -3.34 -2.00 19.54
N ALA A 54 -3.47 -1.75 18.26
CA ALA A 54 -2.36 -1.49 17.38
C ALA A 54 -2.09 0.01 17.26
N VAL A 55 -0.90 0.38 16.79
CA VAL A 55 -0.54 1.79 16.57
C VAL A 55 -1.49 2.45 15.58
N GLU A 56 -2.01 1.68 14.63
CA GLU A 56 -3.00 2.09 13.64
C GLU A 56 -4.29 2.61 14.31
N ASP A 57 -4.75 1.97 15.38
CA ASP A 57 -5.94 2.38 16.13
C ASP A 57 -5.75 3.72 16.85
N LEU A 58 -4.51 4.05 17.21
CA LEU A 58 -4.16 5.30 17.89
C LEU A 58 -3.96 6.47 16.92
N ILE A 59 -3.51 6.20 15.71
CA ILE A 59 -3.31 7.22 14.68
C ILE A 59 -4.65 7.62 14.08
N GLY A 60 -5.59 6.70 14.02
CA GLY A 60 -7.03 6.80 13.74
C GLY A 60 -7.41 7.58 12.52
N ARG A 61 -7.91 6.83 11.57
CA ARG A 61 -8.47 7.39 10.36
C ARG A 61 -9.91 6.90 10.18
N ARG A 62 -10.79 7.78 9.71
CA ARG A 62 -12.14 7.37 9.32
C ARG A 62 -12.06 6.55 8.04
N PRO A 63 -12.76 5.42 7.93
CA PRO A 63 -12.91 4.74 6.65
C PRO A 63 -13.46 5.71 5.61
N VAL A 64 -12.89 5.69 4.42
CA VAL A 64 -13.37 6.51 3.30
C VAL A 64 -14.50 5.77 2.60
N ASP A 65 -15.58 6.47 2.26
CA ASP A 65 -16.66 5.93 1.45
C ASP A 65 -16.17 5.63 0.03
N ILE A 66 -16.36 4.39 -0.40
CA ILE A 66 -15.93 3.94 -1.72
C ILE A 66 -17.12 3.87 -2.64
N LYS A 67 -16.98 4.41 -3.84
CA LYS A 67 -17.98 4.28 -4.91
C LYS A 67 -17.82 2.94 -5.61
N VAL A 68 -18.36 1.89 -5.02
CA VAL A 68 -18.23 0.49 -5.48
C VAL A 68 -18.66 0.31 -6.93
N ASP A 69 -19.76 0.97 -7.33
CA ASP A 69 -20.32 0.86 -8.69
C ASP A 69 -19.37 1.43 -9.76
N GLU A 70 -18.71 2.57 -9.48
CA GLU A 70 -17.74 3.17 -10.39
C GLU A 70 -16.49 2.28 -10.54
N ILE A 71 -16.03 1.69 -9.44
CA ILE A 71 -14.89 0.76 -9.43
C ILE A 71 -15.23 -0.51 -10.21
N ALA A 72 -16.41 -1.08 -10.00
CA ALA A 72 -16.83 -2.28 -10.70
C ALA A 72 -16.84 -2.08 -12.22
N GLY A 73 -17.16 -0.88 -12.68
CA GLY A 73 -17.28 -0.57 -14.10
C GLY A 73 -16.02 -0.77 -14.94
N TYR A 74 -14.82 -0.53 -14.37
CA TYR A 74 -13.58 -0.64 -15.15
C TYR A 74 -12.72 -1.87 -14.82
N ILE A 75 -13.05 -2.63 -13.76
CA ILE A 75 -12.32 -3.84 -13.35
C ILE A 75 -13.06 -5.12 -13.68
N LYS A 76 -14.39 -5.15 -13.49
CA LYS A 76 -15.21 -6.36 -13.68
C LYS A 76 -15.08 -6.90 -15.10
N GLY A 77 -14.72 -8.18 -15.20
CA GLY A 77 -14.55 -8.86 -16.48
C GLY A 77 -13.35 -8.40 -17.30
N LYS A 78 -12.44 -7.62 -16.73
CA LYS A 78 -11.21 -7.13 -17.36
C LYS A 78 -9.98 -7.97 -16.98
N ARG A 79 -9.00 -8.00 -17.87
CA ARG A 79 -7.67 -8.52 -17.55
C ARG A 79 -6.87 -7.42 -16.86
N VAL A 80 -6.57 -7.63 -15.58
CA VAL A 80 -5.90 -6.65 -14.73
C VAL A 80 -4.50 -7.11 -14.40
N LEU A 81 -3.49 -6.28 -14.67
CA LEU A 81 -2.10 -6.54 -14.33
C LEU A 81 -1.65 -5.63 -13.18
N VAL A 82 -1.04 -6.23 -12.17
CA VAL A 82 -0.42 -5.51 -11.05
C VAL A 82 1.08 -5.77 -11.07
N THR A 83 1.89 -4.73 -11.29
CA THR A 83 3.34 -4.82 -11.12
C THR A 83 3.73 -4.55 -9.68
N GLY A 84 4.80 -5.16 -9.19
CA GLY A 84 5.15 -5.07 -7.77
C GLY A 84 4.16 -5.84 -6.88
N ALA A 85 3.55 -6.89 -7.43
CA ALA A 85 2.50 -7.67 -6.79
C ALA A 85 2.95 -8.38 -5.51
N GLY A 86 4.24 -8.69 -5.38
CA GLY A 86 4.85 -9.21 -4.15
C GLY A 86 5.08 -8.16 -3.06
N GLY A 87 4.97 -6.85 -3.38
CA GLY A 87 5.14 -5.75 -2.44
C GLY A 87 3.92 -5.52 -1.54
N SER A 88 4.07 -4.68 -0.50
CA SER A 88 2.99 -4.40 0.46
C SER A 88 1.75 -3.77 -0.21
N ILE A 89 1.92 -2.83 -1.12
CA ILE A 89 0.82 -2.19 -1.86
C ILE A 89 0.29 -3.13 -2.94
N GLY A 90 1.18 -3.72 -3.76
CA GLY A 90 0.78 -4.58 -4.87
C GLY A 90 0.00 -5.82 -4.40
N SER A 91 0.43 -6.46 -3.31
CA SER A 91 -0.28 -7.61 -2.76
C SER A 91 -1.67 -7.26 -2.25
N GLU A 92 -1.83 -6.10 -1.62
CA GLU A 92 -3.13 -5.64 -1.17
C GLU A 92 -4.04 -5.23 -2.33
N LEU A 93 -3.50 -4.55 -3.34
CA LEU A 93 -4.23 -4.26 -4.58
C LEU A 93 -4.77 -5.58 -5.20
N CYS A 94 -3.94 -6.62 -5.29
CA CYS A 94 -4.36 -7.93 -5.80
C CYS A 94 -5.52 -8.52 -4.99
N ARG A 95 -5.44 -8.48 -3.63
CA ARG A 95 -6.52 -8.97 -2.75
C ARG A 95 -7.82 -8.21 -2.92
N GLN A 96 -7.76 -6.92 -3.15
CA GLN A 96 -8.96 -6.10 -3.34
C GLN A 96 -9.53 -6.22 -4.75
N ILE A 97 -8.68 -6.22 -5.78
CA ILE A 97 -9.09 -6.33 -7.19
C ILE A 97 -9.84 -7.64 -7.45
N VAL A 98 -9.41 -8.75 -6.84
CA VAL A 98 -10.07 -10.05 -7.03
C VAL A 98 -11.54 -10.02 -6.59
N GLN A 99 -11.89 -9.18 -5.63
CA GLN A 99 -13.27 -9.02 -5.14
C GLN A 99 -14.21 -8.41 -6.18
N PHE A 100 -13.67 -7.69 -7.18
CA PHE A 100 -14.43 -7.10 -8.28
C PHE A 100 -14.58 -8.03 -9.49
N SER A 101 -14.24 -9.32 -9.34
CA SER A 101 -14.41 -10.34 -10.38
C SER A 101 -13.77 -9.95 -11.72
N PRO A 102 -12.46 -9.68 -11.77
CA PRO A 102 -11.75 -9.50 -13.04
C PRO A 102 -11.83 -10.79 -13.87
N ALA A 103 -11.70 -10.70 -15.19
CA ALA A 103 -11.59 -11.88 -16.05
C ALA A 103 -10.26 -12.62 -15.79
N GLU A 104 -9.21 -11.86 -15.48
CA GLU A 104 -7.89 -12.38 -15.12
C GLU A 104 -7.19 -11.37 -14.21
N LEU A 105 -6.53 -11.86 -13.14
CA LEU A 105 -5.59 -11.08 -12.34
C LEU A 105 -4.17 -11.57 -12.64
N ILE A 106 -3.32 -10.67 -13.16
CA ILE A 106 -1.93 -10.97 -13.54
C ILE A 106 -1.01 -10.29 -12.52
N MET A 107 -0.38 -11.09 -11.68
CA MET A 107 0.52 -10.63 -10.62
C MET A 107 1.97 -10.69 -11.08
N LEU A 108 2.59 -9.54 -11.36
CA LEU A 108 3.97 -9.43 -11.84
C LEU A 108 4.89 -8.87 -10.76
N ASP A 109 5.95 -9.59 -10.45
CA ASP A 109 7.06 -9.12 -9.61
C ASP A 109 8.36 -9.85 -9.96
N HIS A 110 9.49 -9.30 -9.53
CA HIS A 110 10.79 -9.97 -9.54
C HIS A 110 11.11 -10.70 -8.23
N ASP A 111 10.31 -10.47 -7.18
CA ASP A 111 10.40 -11.15 -5.86
C ASP A 111 9.53 -12.41 -5.87
N GLU A 112 10.17 -13.56 -6.11
CA GLU A 112 9.53 -14.87 -6.11
C GLU A 112 8.76 -15.15 -4.81
N THR A 113 9.40 -14.89 -3.67
CA THR A 113 8.80 -15.12 -2.35
C THR A 113 7.57 -14.23 -2.12
N GLY A 114 7.67 -12.96 -2.52
CA GLY A 114 6.55 -12.03 -2.45
C GLY A 114 5.37 -12.46 -3.32
N LEU A 115 5.63 -12.93 -4.53
CA LEU A 115 4.59 -13.47 -5.43
C LEU A 115 3.90 -14.69 -4.82
N GLN A 116 4.66 -15.65 -4.32
CA GLN A 116 4.12 -16.84 -3.67
C GLN A 116 3.23 -16.48 -2.47
N GLN A 117 3.70 -15.60 -1.59
CA GLN A 117 2.92 -15.14 -0.43
C GLN A 117 1.61 -14.46 -0.85
N THR A 118 1.65 -13.65 -1.91
CA THR A 118 0.45 -12.98 -2.45
C THR A 118 -0.53 -14.01 -3.00
N GLN A 119 -0.08 -14.96 -3.80
CA GLN A 119 -0.88 -16.06 -4.34
C GLN A 119 -1.57 -16.84 -3.21
N ILE A 120 -0.81 -17.27 -2.19
CA ILE A 120 -1.35 -17.99 -1.03
C ILE A 120 -2.42 -17.17 -0.33
N SER A 121 -2.20 -15.87 -0.15
CA SER A 121 -3.16 -14.98 0.54
C SER A 121 -4.49 -14.82 -0.20
N ILE A 122 -4.51 -15.00 -1.52
CA ILE A 122 -5.69 -14.88 -2.37
C ILE A 122 -6.41 -16.23 -2.53
N THR A 123 -5.65 -17.30 -2.79
CA THR A 123 -6.22 -18.61 -3.18
C THR A 123 -6.27 -19.62 -2.04
N GLY A 124 -5.55 -19.37 -0.94
CA GLY A 124 -5.32 -20.34 0.13
C GLY A 124 -4.45 -21.54 -0.28
N ARG A 125 -3.88 -21.56 -1.48
CA ARG A 125 -3.13 -22.67 -2.05
C ARG A 125 -1.67 -22.29 -2.29
N GLY A 126 -0.75 -23.15 -1.84
CA GLY A 126 0.70 -22.94 -2.01
C GLY A 126 1.26 -23.40 -3.37
N LEU A 127 0.47 -24.13 -4.17
CA LEU A 127 0.91 -24.57 -5.49
C LEU A 127 0.63 -23.49 -6.53
N LEU A 128 1.70 -23.03 -7.20
CA LEU A 128 1.66 -22.06 -8.30
C LEU A 128 1.34 -22.79 -9.62
N ALA A 129 0.16 -23.40 -9.71
CA ALA A 129 -0.26 -24.19 -10.87
C ALA A 129 -0.95 -23.35 -11.98
N GLY A 130 -1.25 -22.08 -11.68
CA GLY A 130 -1.97 -21.16 -12.57
C GLY A 130 -1.03 -20.24 -13.37
N ARG A 131 -1.64 -19.44 -14.23
CA ARG A 131 -0.97 -18.38 -14.99
C ARG A 131 -1.02 -17.01 -14.29
N ASP A 132 -1.54 -16.94 -13.06
CA ASP A 132 -1.82 -15.67 -12.34
C ASP A 132 -0.54 -14.96 -11.89
N THR A 133 0.58 -15.71 -11.71
CA THR A 133 1.88 -15.16 -11.32
C THR A 133 2.83 -15.08 -12.50
N VAL A 134 3.51 -13.94 -12.60
CA VAL A 134 4.54 -13.68 -13.63
C VAL A 134 5.81 -13.21 -12.94
N LEU A 135 6.86 -14.04 -12.98
CA LEU A 135 8.18 -13.71 -12.43
C LEU A 135 8.98 -12.95 -13.47
N ALA A 136 9.00 -11.62 -13.36
CA ALA A 136 9.73 -10.76 -14.30
C ALA A 136 10.12 -9.43 -13.65
N SER A 137 11.20 -8.84 -14.16
CA SER A 137 11.63 -7.50 -13.74
C SER A 137 11.10 -6.42 -14.69
N ILE A 138 10.57 -5.32 -14.13
CA ILE A 138 10.19 -4.14 -14.92
C ILE A 138 11.37 -3.48 -15.63
N ARG A 139 12.61 -3.82 -15.25
CA ARG A 139 13.83 -3.36 -15.94
C ARG A 139 14.03 -4.03 -17.30
N ASP A 140 13.43 -5.18 -17.51
CA ASP A 140 13.51 -5.94 -18.77
C ASP A 140 12.36 -5.54 -19.70
N GLY A 141 12.64 -4.61 -20.60
CA GLY A 141 11.64 -4.11 -21.54
C GLY A 141 11.21 -5.14 -22.58
N ALA A 142 12.10 -6.08 -22.98
CA ALA A 142 11.77 -7.12 -23.95
C ALA A 142 10.82 -8.14 -23.35
N ALA A 143 11.14 -8.66 -22.15
CA ALA A 143 10.26 -9.58 -21.44
C ALA A 143 8.88 -8.96 -21.16
N LEU A 144 8.82 -7.67 -20.77
CA LEU A 144 7.54 -6.97 -20.58
C LEU A 144 6.72 -6.91 -21.87
N GLN A 145 7.36 -6.63 -23.00
CA GLN A 145 6.68 -6.60 -24.30
C GLN A 145 6.01 -7.94 -24.60
N GLU A 146 6.75 -9.04 -24.48
CA GLU A 146 6.24 -10.41 -24.69
C GLU A 146 5.08 -10.74 -23.73
N ILE A 147 5.22 -10.40 -22.42
CA ILE A 147 4.19 -10.62 -21.41
C ILE A 147 2.91 -9.85 -21.75
N PHE A 148 3.03 -8.59 -22.15
CA PHE A 148 1.85 -7.78 -22.48
C PHE A 148 1.20 -8.22 -23.80
N GLU A 149 1.95 -8.71 -24.76
CA GLU A 149 1.41 -9.29 -26.00
C GLU A 149 0.66 -10.60 -25.75
N ASP A 150 1.19 -11.49 -24.89
CA ASP A 150 0.55 -12.76 -24.52
C ASP A 150 -0.70 -12.55 -23.65
N ARG A 151 -0.59 -11.69 -22.62
CA ARG A 151 -1.63 -11.56 -21.60
C ARG A 151 -2.67 -10.47 -21.92
N ARG A 152 -2.32 -9.49 -22.74
CA ARG A 152 -3.18 -8.38 -23.19
C ARG A 152 -3.96 -7.73 -22.05
N PRO A 153 -3.31 -7.22 -20.99
CA PRO A 153 -4.00 -6.54 -19.92
C PRO A 153 -4.75 -5.31 -20.43
N GLU A 154 -5.94 -5.07 -19.87
CA GLU A 154 -6.78 -3.91 -20.17
C GLU A 154 -6.63 -2.82 -19.12
N VAL A 155 -6.30 -3.22 -17.88
CA VAL A 155 -6.06 -2.34 -16.74
C VAL A 155 -4.71 -2.68 -16.11
N VAL A 156 -3.92 -1.67 -15.77
CA VAL A 156 -2.61 -1.85 -15.12
C VAL A 156 -2.52 -1.01 -13.86
N PHE A 157 -2.16 -1.64 -12.75
CA PHE A 157 -1.74 -0.98 -11.52
C PHE A 157 -0.22 -1.12 -11.38
N HIS A 158 0.50 -0.01 -11.48
CA HIS A 158 1.95 -0.01 -11.45
C HIS A 158 2.47 0.35 -10.06
N ALA A 159 2.69 -0.67 -9.21
CA ALA A 159 3.20 -0.52 -7.84
C ALA A 159 4.68 -0.92 -7.68
N ALA A 160 5.31 -1.44 -8.73
CA ALA A 160 6.73 -1.80 -8.71
C ALA A 160 7.61 -0.55 -8.60
N ALA A 161 8.37 -0.44 -7.51
CA ALA A 161 9.32 0.66 -7.31
C ALA A 161 10.30 0.35 -6.18
N LEU A 162 11.47 0.95 -6.20
CA LEU A 162 12.35 1.10 -5.04
C LEU A 162 11.88 2.30 -4.20
N LYS A 163 11.85 2.16 -2.88
CA LYS A 163 11.20 3.14 -1.98
C LYS A 163 12.05 3.64 -0.79
N HIS A 164 13.18 3.01 -0.51
CA HIS A 164 14.01 3.37 0.64
C HIS A 164 14.88 4.61 0.35
N ALA A 165 14.40 5.80 0.76
CA ALA A 165 15.05 7.07 0.45
C ALA A 165 16.54 7.13 0.81
N PRO A 166 17.02 6.66 1.99
CA PRO A 166 18.44 6.68 2.31
C PRO A 166 19.28 5.83 1.34
N LEU A 167 18.81 4.62 1.00
CA LEU A 167 19.52 3.76 0.05
C LEU A 167 19.55 4.36 -1.35
N LEU A 168 18.44 4.94 -1.79
CA LEU A 168 18.37 5.57 -3.12
C LEU A 168 19.18 6.86 -3.21
N GLN A 169 19.44 7.52 -2.07
CA GLN A 169 20.35 8.67 -2.05
C GLN A 169 21.82 8.21 -2.20
N GLN A 170 22.17 7.03 -1.70
CA GLN A 170 23.49 6.44 -1.92
C GLN A 170 23.62 5.82 -3.32
N TYR A 171 22.53 5.28 -3.87
CA TYR A 171 22.50 4.56 -5.14
C TYR A 171 21.45 5.17 -6.11
N PRO A 172 21.59 6.44 -6.51
CA PRO A 172 20.56 7.14 -7.32
C PRO A 172 20.34 6.49 -8.69
N ILE A 173 21.35 5.84 -9.26
CA ILE A 173 21.25 5.10 -10.53
C ILE A 173 20.26 3.92 -10.41
N GLU A 174 20.16 3.29 -9.24
CA GLU A 174 19.19 2.21 -9.05
C GLU A 174 17.74 2.75 -9.00
N ALA A 175 17.53 3.94 -8.42
CA ALA A 175 16.26 4.64 -8.50
C ALA A 175 15.90 4.97 -9.97
N TRP A 176 16.86 5.46 -10.75
CA TRP A 176 16.67 5.74 -12.16
C TRP A 176 16.29 4.48 -12.94
N LYS A 177 17.07 3.41 -12.84
CA LYS A 177 16.82 2.16 -13.57
C LYS A 177 15.44 1.56 -13.25
N THR A 178 15.01 1.58 -11.99
CA THR A 178 13.75 0.95 -11.60
C THR A 178 12.58 1.91 -11.73
N ASN A 179 12.64 3.07 -11.02
CA ASN A 179 11.49 3.95 -10.91
C ASN A 179 11.25 4.77 -12.18
N VAL A 180 12.27 5.02 -13.00
CA VAL A 180 12.15 5.79 -14.23
C VAL A 180 12.15 4.89 -15.46
N CYS A 181 13.25 4.18 -15.73
CA CYS A 181 13.34 3.30 -16.91
C CYS A 181 12.36 2.14 -16.83
N GLY A 182 12.22 1.52 -15.64
CA GLY A 182 11.24 0.45 -15.41
C GLY A 182 9.81 0.93 -15.65
N THR A 183 9.43 2.09 -15.12
CA THR A 183 8.10 2.67 -15.40
C THR A 183 7.92 2.95 -16.90
N LEU A 184 8.92 3.49 -17.57
CA LEU A 184 8.85 3.74 -19.02
C LEU A 184 8.67 2.44 -19.82
N ASN A 185 9.34 1.35 -19.42
CA ASN A 185 9.18 0.04 -20.07
C ASN A 185 7.74 -0.48 -19.92
N VAL A 186 7.17 -0.40 -18.70
CA VAL A 186 5.77 -0.82 -18.46
C VAL A 186 4.79 0.06 -19.26
N LEU A 187 5.00 1.37 -19.31
CA LEU A 187 4.17 2.30 -20.10
C LEU A 187 4.22 2.00 -21.60
N ARG A 188 5.40 1.66 -22.14
CA ARG A 188 5.56 1.27 -23.56
C ARG A 188 4.83 -0.02 -23.87
N ALA A 189 4.98 -1.04 -23.02
CA ALA A 189 4.28 -2.30 -23.15
C ALA A 189 2.75 -2.10 -23.02
N ALA A 190 2.30 -1.27 -22.08
CA ALA A 190 0.89 -0.92 -21.91
C ALA A 190 0.30 -0.22 -23.14
N ARG A 191 1.03 0.75 -23.71
CA ARG A 191 0.62 1.39 -24.97
C ARG A 191 0.51 0.39 -26.12
N HIS A 192 1.50 -0.48 -26.28
CA HIS A 192 1.51 -1.47 -27.35
C HIS A 192 0.34 -2.46 -27.24
N ALA A 193 0.02 -2.90 -26.01
CA ALA A 193 -1.09 -3.81 -25.74
C ALA A 193 -2.48 -3.13 -25.75
N GLY A 194 -2.57 -1.82 -25.92
CA GLY A 194 -3.83 -1.08 -25.94
C GLY A 194 -4.50 -0.99 -24.56
N VAL A 195 -3.72 -0.88 -23.49
CA VAL A 195 -4.23 -0.71 -22.12
C VAL A 195 -5.11 0.53 -22.03
N SER A 196 -6.32 0.40 -21.47
CA SER A 196 -7.29 1.48 -21.34
C SER A 196 -7.07 2.32 -20.07
N HIS A 197 -6.69 1.67 -18.96
CA HIS A 197 -6.47 2.33 -17.67
C HIS A 197 -5.10 1.94 -17.10
N PHE A 198 -4.34 2.95 -16.71
CA PHE A 198 -3.03 2.77 -16.09
C PHE A 198 -2.92 3.66 -14.84
N VAL A 199 -2.75 3.05 -13.68
CA VAL A 199 -2.62 3.75 -12.41
C VAL A 199 -1.18 3.60 -11.89
N ASN A 200 -0.40 4.65 -11.97
CA ASN A 200 0.96 4.71 -11.42
C ASN A 200 0.92 5.08 -9.94
N ILE A 201 1.44 4.22 -9.09
CA ILE A 201 1.56 4.48 -7.66
C ILE A 201 2.72 5.45 -7.42
N SER A 202 2.42 6.62 -6.86
CA SER A 202 3.37 7.67 -6.53
C SER A 202 3.39 7.97 -5.02
N THR A 203 3.96 9.09 -4.64
CA THR A 203 4.19 9.46 -3.24
C THR A 203 4.05 10.99 -3.06
N ASP A 204 3.73 11.41 -1.83
CA ASP A 204 3.77 12.80 -1.37
C ASP A 204 5.15 13.46 -1.64
N LYS A 205 6.22 12.68 -1.57
CA LYS A 205 7.61 13.13 -1.80
C LYS A 205 7.90 13.53 -3.24
N ALA A 206 7.01 13.21 -4.19
CA ALA A 206 7.10 13.64 -5.58
C ALA A 206 6.51 15.05 -5.80
N ALA A 207 5.79 15.63 -4.84
CA ALA A 207 5.18 16.95 -4.96
C ALA A 207 6.25 18.08 -5.04
N ASN A 208 7.17 18.05 -4.08
CA ASN A 208 8.33 18.95 -4.02
C ASN A 208 9.60 18.11 -3.75
N PRO A 209 10.15 17.44 -4.77
CA PRO A 209 11.18 16.42 -4.56
C PRO A 209 12.50 17.05 -4.14
N THR A 210 13.09 16.52 -3.06
CA THR A 210 14.41 16.89 -2.54
C THR A 210 15.36 15.70 -2.46
N THR A 211 14.88 14.49 -2.77
CA THR A 211 15.63 13.23 -2.69
C THR A 211 15.59 12.49 -4.01
N ALA A 212 16.56 11.59 -4.24
CA ALA A 212 16.59 10.71 -5.42
C ALA A 212 15.28 9.92 -5.59
N LEU A 213 14.67 9.45 -4.49
CA LEU A 213 13.35 8.84 -4.50
C LEU A 213 12.28 9.80 -5.03
N GLY A 214 12.16 10.98 -4.45
CA GLY A 214 11.15 11.97 -4.84
C GLY A 214 11.30 12.37 -6.32
N HIS A 215 12.53 12.68 -6.75
CA HIS A 215 12.82 13.00 -8.15
C HIS A 215 12.47 11.87 -9.10
N SER A 216 12.86 10.62 -8.80
CA SER A 216 12.55 9.46 -9.65
C SER A 216 11.05 9.24 -9.80
N LYS A 217 10.28 9.38 -8.71
CA LYS A 217 8.81 9.25 -8.74
C LYS A 217 8.16 10.42 -9.49
N ARG A 218 8.69 11.65 -9.35
CA ARG A 218 8.20 12.80 -10.13
C ARG A 218 8.42 12.62 -11.63
N VAL A 219 9.55 12.05 -12.04
CA VAL A 219 9.79 11.72 -13.46
C VAL A 219 8.82 10.65 -13.94
N ALA A 220 8.56 9.61 -13.13
CA ALA A 220 7.58 8.57 -13.45
C ALA A 220 6.16 9.14 -13.65
N GLU A 221 5.72 10.10 -12.81
CA GLU A 221 4.45 10.82 -13.01
C GLU A 221 4.41 11.57 -14.36
N LYS A 222 5.48 12.29 -14.69
CA LYS A 222 5.58 13.01 -15.98
C LYS A 222 5.55 12.05 -17.16
N LEU A 223 6.22 10.90 -17.07
CA LEU A 223 6.19 9.87 -18.10
C LEU A 223 4.77 9.28 -18.26
N THR A 224 4.06 9.09 -17.16
CA THR A 224 2.66 8.59 -17.19
C THR A 224 1.75 9.61 -17.87
N ALA A 225 1.84 10.90 -17.51
CA ALA A 225 1.05 11.95 -18.13
C ALA A 225 1.40 12.15 -19.63
N TRP A 226 2.69 12.08 -19.96
CA TRP A 226 3.13 12.14 -21.37
C TRP A 226 2.54 10.96 -22.17
N MET A 227 2.55 9.75 -21.63
CA MET A 227 2.00 8.57 -22.31
C MET A 227 0.48 8.66 -22.45
N ALA A 228 -0.25 9.24 -21.48
CA ALA A 228 -1.66 9.52 -21.60
C ALA A 228 -1.97 10.39 -22.83
N GLY A 229 -1.19 11.45 -23.02
CA GLY A 229 -1.31 12.32 -24.19
C GLY A 229 -1.00 11.63 -25.52
N GLN A 230 -0.22 10.53 -25.51
CA GLN A 230 0.10 9.76 -26.71
C GLN A 230 -0.96 8.70 -27.04
N THR A 231 -1.70 8.22 -26.05
CA THR A 231 -2.66 7.11 -26.22
C THR A 231 -4.11 7.55 -26.23
N GLY A 232 -4.42 8.71 -25.62
CA GLY A 232 -5.79 9.12 -25.32
C GLY A 232 -6.48 8.25 -24.24
N SER A 233 -5.72 7.35 -23.60
CA SER A 233 -6.24 6.43 -22.56
C SER A 233 -6.15 7.07 -21.16
N THR A 234 -6.85 6.49 -20.19
CA THR A 234 -6.88 6.94 -18.79
C THR A 234 -5.61 6.48 -18.06
N PHE A 235 -4.49 7.15 -18.31
CA PHE A 235 -3.22 6.92 -17.62
C PHE A 235 -3.01 8.04 -16.61
N GLY A 236 -3.00 7.72 -15.32
CA GLY A 236 -2.85 8.68 -14.23
C GLY A 236 -1.90 8.20 -13.14
N SER A 237 -1.57 9.10 -12.24
CA SER A 237 -0.73 8.82 -11.06
C SER A 237 -1.48 9.14 -9.79
N VAL A 238 -1.22 8.39 -8.72
CA VAL A 238 -1.83 8.58 -7.41
C VAL A 238 -0.75 8.75 -6.35
N ARG A 239 -0.78 9.89 -5.65
CA ARG A 239 0.11 10.20 -4.54
C ARG A 239 -0.54 9.91 -3.22
N PHE A 240 0.22 9.27 -2.33
CA PHE A 240 -0.12 9.17 -0.91
C PHE A 240 1.15 9.18 -0.05
N GLY A 241 0.97 9.39 1.26
CA GLY A 241 2.03 9.47 2.24
C GLY A 241 2.55 8.10 2.69
N ASN A 242 2.94 8.03 3.96
CA ASN A 242 3.43 6.79 4.53
C ASN A 242 2.27 5.82 4.79
N VAL A 243 2.47 4.55 4.43
CA VAL A 243 1.52 3.49 4.77
C VAL A 243 2.01 2.69 5.96
N MET A 244 1.12 2.48 6.93
CA MET A 244 1.42 1.77 8.16
C MET A 244 1.63 0.28 7.90
N GLY A 245 2.57 -0.33 8.63
CA GLY A 245 2.82 -1.77 8.53
C GLY A 245 3.47 -2.25 7.23
N SER A 246 3.89 -1.35 6.33
CA SER A 246 4.59 -1.76 5.10
C SER A 246 5.99 -2.30 5.42
N ARG A 247 6.44 -3.32 4.65
CA ARG A 247 7.77 -3.93 4.83
C ARG A 247 8.88 -2.87 4.81
N GLY A 248 9.77 -2.92 5.81
CA GLY A 248 10.89 -1.98 5.94
C GLY A 248 10.46 -0.54 6.26
N SER A 249 9.26 -0.32 6.79
CA SER A 249 8.81 0.99 7.27
C SER A 249 9.24 1.23 8.72
N MET A 250 8.97 2.44 9.21
CA MET A 250 9.36 2.90 10.53
C MET A 250 8.73 2.08 11.67
N LEU A 251 7.47 1.70 11.58
CA LEU A 251 6.77 0.98 12.66
C LEU A 251 7.41 -0.39 12.97
N PRO A 252 7.69 -1.27 12.00
CA PRO A 252 8.45 -2.49 12.23
C PRO A 252 9.83 -2.24 12.83
N LEU A 253 10.53 -1.17 12.42
CA LEU A 253 11.82 -0.80 13.01
C LEU A 253 11.67 -0.45 14.49
N PHE A 254 10.73 0.41 14.85
CA PHE A 254 10.46 0.78 16.24
C PHE A 254 10.08 -0.45 17.08
N THR A 255 9.22 -1.32 16.55
CA THR A 255 8.84 -2.57 17.21
C THR A 255 10.08 -3.42 17.54
N GLU A 256 10.99 -3.57 16.59
CA GLU A 256 12.22 -4.33 16.81
C GLU A 256 13.16 -3.64 17.80
N GLN A 257 13.36 -2.32 17.69
CA GLN A 257 14.17 -1.57 18.65
C GLN A 257 13.62 -1.68 20.08
N ILE A 258 12.30 -1.59 20.25
CA ILE A 258 11.63 -1.78 21.55
C ILE A 258 11.79 -3.23 22.02
N ARG A 259 11.68 -4.22 21.13
CA ARG A 259 11.81 -5.63 21.45
C ARG A 259 13.18 -5.95 22.06
N VAL A 260 14.25 -5.36 21.53
CA VAL A 260 15.62 -5.58 22.01
C VAL A 260 16.04 -4.67 23.17
N GLY A 261 15.15 -3.78 23.64
CA GLY A 261 15.41 -2.90 24.81
C GLY A 261 15.93 -1.51 24.45
N GLY A 262 15.78 -1.09 23.19
CA GLY A 262 16.13 0.25 22.72
C GLY A 262 17.61 0.47 22.37
N PRO A 263 18.01 1.71 22.12
CA PRO A 263 17.13 2.90 22.04
C PRO A 263 16.26 2.93 20.79
N VAL A 264 15.12 3.62 20.87
CA VAL A 264 14.30 3.96 19.69
C VAL A 264 14.85 5.22 19.05
N THR A 265 15.20 5.16 17.75
CA THR A 265 15.85 6.26 17.05
C THR A 265 14.86 7.09 16.25
N VAL A 266 14.72 8.36 16.62
CA VAL A 266 13.94 9.37 15.89
C VAL A 266 14.91 10.41 15.33
N THR A 267 14.82 10.68 14.02
CA THR A 267 15.80 11.54 13.32
C THR A 267 15.68 13.00 13.74
N ASP A 268 14.47 13.47 14.01
CA ASP A 268 14.16 14.84 14.41
C ASP A 268 12.87 14.82 15.23
N PRO A 269 12.80 15.46 16.40
CA PRO A 269 11.61 15.46 17.26
C PRO A 269 10.41 16.18 16.63
N GLU A 270 10.62 17.12 15.73
CA GLU A 270 9.55 17.88 15.08
C GLU A 270 9.06 17.26 13.76
N VAL A 271 9.70 16.17 13.31
CA VAL A 271 9.30 15.56 12.05
C VAL A 271 7.89 14.99 12.12
N THR A 272 7.06 15.40 11.19
CA THR A 272 5.69 14.88 11.00
C THR A 272 5.58 14.07 9.73
N ARG A 273 4.62 13.14 9.70
CA ARG A 273 4.28 12.35 8.50
C ARG A 273 2.78 12.14 8.43
N PHE A 274 2.28 12.10 7.20
CA PHE A 274 0.95 11.58 6.94
C PHE A 274 0.98 10.06 6.99
N PHE A 275 -0.03 9.48 7.62
CA PHE A 275 -0.19 8.04 7.71
C PHE A 275 -1.53 7.58 7.17
N MET A 276 -1.51 6.39 6.59
CA MET A 276 -2.68 5.75 6.03
C MET A 276 -2.52 4.22 6.19
N THR A 277 -3.59 3.49 6.33
CA THR A 277 -3.50 2.02 6.29
C THR A 277 -3.27 1.53 4.87
N ILE A 278 -2.62 0.38 4.71
CA ILE A 278 -2.41 -0.21 3.38
C ILE A 278 -3.75 -0.51 2.69
N PRO A 279 -4.76 -1.14 3.37
CA PRO A 279 -6.06 -1.38 2.75
C PRO A 279 -6.77 -0.11 2.29
N GLU A 280 -6.75 0.95 3.09
CA GLU A 280 -7.37 2.23 2.74
C GLU A 280 -6.67 2.87 1.53
N ALA A 281 -5.33 2.91 1.53
CA ALA A 281 -4.58 3.44 0.39
C ALA A 281 -4.92 2.71 -0.91
N CYS A 282 -5.00 1.36 -0.87
CA CYS A 282 -5.33 0.56 -2.03
C CYS A 282 -6.76 0.76 -2.51
N GLN A 283 -7.73 0.88 -1.60
CA GLN A 283 -9.12 1.21 -1.95
C GLN A 283 -9.21 2.53 -2.69
N LEU A 284 -8.57 3.58 -2.15
CA LEU A 284 -8.56 4.90 -2.78
C LEU A 284 -7.80 4.92 -4.11
N VAL A 285 -6.73 4.15 -4.24
CA VAL A 285 -6.00 3.97 -5.51
C VAL A 285 -6.91 3.34 -6.57
N ILE A 286 -7.65 2.29 -6.21
CA ILE A 286 -8.60 1.65 -7.12
C ILE A 286 -9.69 2.64 -7.51
N GLN A 287 -10.26 3.39 -6.57
CA GLN A 287 -11.25 4.42 -6.86
C GLN A 287 -10.70 5.53 -7.76
N ALA A 288 -9.46 5.98 -7.51
CA ALA A 288 -8.80 6.98 -8.33
C ALA A 288 -8.65 6.52 -9.80
N GLY A 289 -8.40 5.24 -10.03
CA GLY A 289 -8.40 4.67 -11.39
C GLY A 289 -9.76 4.74 -12.11
N ALA A 290 -10.87 4.76 -11.36
CA ALA A 290 -12.21 4.88 -11.91
C ALA A 290 -12.59 6.34 -12.27
N ILE A 291 -12.20 7.30 -11.44
CA ILE A 291 -12.64 8.71 -11.55
C ILE A 291 -11.62 9.62 -12.23
N GLY A 292 -10.36 9.17 -12.36
CA GLY A 292 -9.28 9.96 -12.94
C GLY A 292 -9.40 10.12 -14.45
N SER A 293 -8.79 11.16 -14.95
CA SER A 293 -8.61 11.43 -16.38
C SER A 293 -7.17 11.20 -16.83
N GLY A 294 -6.96 11.08 -18.12
CA GLY A 294 -5.60 10.89 -18.67
C GLY A 294 -4.67 12.08 -18.34
N GLY A 295 -3.53 11.79 -17.73
CA GLY A 295 -2.54 12.76 -17.32
C GLY A 295 -2.68 13.27 -15.88
N ASP A 296 -3.75 12.92 -15.17
CA ASP A 296 -3.98 13.38 -13.81
C ASP A 296 -2.93 12.86 -12.82
N VAL A 297 -2.62 13.70 -11.83
CA VAL A 297 -1.88 13.34 -10.63
C VAL A 297 -2.79 13.59 -9.44
N MET A 298 -3.50 12.56 -9.01
CA MET A 298 -4.41 12.63 -7.88
C MET A 298 -3.67 12.48 -6.55
N ILE A 299 -4.16 13.16 -5.53
CA ILE A 299 -3.61 13.11 -4.18
C ILE A 299 -4.70 12.54 -3.27
N LEU A 300 -4.37 11.46 -2.57
CA LEU A 300 -5.30 10.89 -1.60
C LEU A 300 -5.40 11.83 -0.39
N ASP A 301 -6.60 11.96 0.15
CA ASP A 301 -6.78 12.63 1.43
C ASP A 301 -6.09 11.83 2.53
N MET A 302 -5.06 12.39 3.13
CA MET A 302 -4.23 11.73 4.14
C MET A 302 -4.55 12.18 5.56
N GLY A 303 -5.58 13.03 5.74
CA GLY A 303 -5.93 13.61 7.03
C GLY A 303 -4.82 14.50 7.60
N GLU A 304 -4.68 14.49 8.94
CA GLU A 304 -3.70 15.31 9.64
C GLU A 304 -2.33 14.61 9.77
N PRO A 305 -1.22 15.38 9.67
CA PRO A 305 0.11 14.83 9.88
C PRO A 305 0.34 14.50 11.38
N VAL A 306 1.06 13.41 11.64
CA VAL A 306 1.35 12.92 12.99
C VAL A 306 2.85 13.05 13.28
N LYS A 307 3.21 13.54 14.48
CA LYS A 307 4.62 13.59 14.93
C LYS A 307 5.17 12.17 15.15
N ILE A 308 6.34 11.91 14.58
CA ILE A 308 6.99 10.60 14.69
C ILE A 308 7.41 10.30 16.13
N LEU A 309 7.84 11.33 16.87
CA LEU A 309 8.18 11.19 18.28
C LEU A 309 6.99 10.71 19.12
N ASP A 310 5.80 11.25 18.89
CA ASP A 310 4.58 10.84 19.59
C ASP A 310 4.24 9.36 19.31
N VAL A 311 4.44 8.93 18.08
CA VAL A 311 4.26 7.50 17.69
C VAL A 311 5.23 6.61 18.44
N ALA A 312 6.53 6.98 18.47
CA ALA A 312 7.57 6.22 19.17
C ALA A 312 7.27 6.11 20.68
N GLN A 313 6.93 7.22 21.33
CA GLN A 313 6.59 7.26 22.75
C GLN A 313 5.40 6.36 23.09
N ARG A 314 4.35 6.39 22.24
CA ARG A 314 3.17 5.53 22.41
C ARG A 314 3.49 4.06 22.25
N MET A 315 4.31 3.70 21.27
CA MET A 315 4.74 2.31 21.06
C MET A 315 5.54 1.79 22.27
N ILE A 316 6.41 2.62 22.84
CA ILE A 316 7.15 2.30 24.07
C ILE A 316 6.16 2.09 25.23
N ALA A 317 5.26 3.03 25.47
CA ALA A 317 4.25 2.94 26.54
C ALA A 317 3.40 1.66 26.41
N MET A 318 2.92 1.33 25.21
CA MET A 318 2.13 0.13 24.94
C MET A 318 2.92 -1.17 25.18
N SER A 319 4.21 -1.14 24.96
CA SER A 319 5.06 -2.32 25.15
C SER A 319 5.28 -2.69 26.62
N GLY A 320 5.01 -1.77 27.57
CA GLY A 320 5.32 -1.92 28.97
C GLY A 320 6.80 -1.98 29.31
N LYS A 321 7.67 -1.77 28.34
CA LYS A 321 9.13 -1.80 28.53
C LYS A 321 9.69 -0.44 28.89
N LYS A 322 10.78 -0.45 29.64
CA LYS A 322 11.62 0.73 29.81
C LYS A 322 12.65 0.75 28.68
N VAL A 323 12.53 1.73 27.79
CA VAL A 323 13.40 1.92 26.61
C VAL A 323 13.96 3.33 26.65
#